data_e696aa80bee53aec8dfc764f50913006
#
_entry.id   e696aa80bee53aec8dfc764f50913006
#
_cell.length_a   1.000
_cell.length_b   1.000
_cell.length_c   1.000
_cell.angle_alpha   90.00
_cell.angle_beta   90.00
_cell.angle_gamma   90.00
#
_symmetry.space_group_name_H-M   'P 1'
#
loop_
_entity.id
_entity.type
_entity.pdbx_description
1 polymer ?
#
loop_
_entity_poly.entity_id
_entity_poly.type
_entity_poly.pdbx_seq_one_letter_code
_entity_poly.pdbx_strand_id
1 'polypeptide(L)'
;QMCIRDSYTNDQVLTDVYHKDMRRARAATLSMIPTKTGAAKAVGLVLPELNGLLDGFAVRVPTINVSFVDLTFIAKRDTSVEEINALVKAASESEDLAGILGYNDELLVSTDFNGDDHSSIFDSTLTKVSGNRLVKVTAWYDNEWGFSNRMLDTACAMMAAK
;
A
#
# COMPACT_ATOMS: atom_id res chain seq x y z
N GLN A 1 -10.21 -17.82 2.00
CA GLN A 1 -9.04 -17.23 2.65
C GLN A 1 -9.27 -15.71 2.67
N MET A 2 -9.32 -15.10 3.84
CA MET A 2 -9.60 -13.67 4.00
C MET A 2 -8.27 -12.93 4.20
N CYS A 3 -8.08 -11.82 3.48
CA CYS A 3 -6.96 -10.92 3.64
C CYS A 3 -7.46 -9.57 4.19
N ILE A 4 -6.75 -8.97 5.10
CA ILE A 4 -7.04 -7.65 5.65
C ILE A 4 -5.97 -6.70 5.15
N ARG A 5 -6.38 -5.63 4.47
CA ARG A 5 -5.51 -4.58 3.95
C ARG A 5 -5.92 -3.23 4.49
N ASP A 6 -5.12 -2.71 5.38
CA ASP A 6 -5.29 -1.36 5.92
C ASP A 6 -4.30 -0.40 5.27
N SER A 7 -4.63 0.88 5.24
CA SER A 7 -3.77 1.94 4.72
C SER A 7 -3.73 3.09 5.72
N TYR A 8 -2.54 3.59 5.97
CA TYR A 8 -2.30 4.81 6.74
C TYR A 8 -1.86 5.90 5.77
N THR A 9 -2.60 6.98 5.70
CA THR A 9 -2.42 7.99 4.65
C THR A 9 -2.81 9.38 5.16
N ASN A 10 -2.35 10.42 4.50
CA ASN A 10 -2.77 11.80 4.69
C ASN A 10 -4.07 12.09 3.91
N ASP A 11 -4.24 13.28 3.37
CA ASP A 11 -5.33 13.57 2.45
C ASP A 11 -6.67 13.88 3.15
N GLN A 12 -6.57 14.61 4.27
CA GLN A 12 -7.72 15.07 5.04
C GLN A 12 -7.64 16.57 5.32
N VAL A 13 -8.78 17.12 5.75
CA VAL A 13 -8.89 18.52 6.13
C VAL A 13 -7.96 18.87 7.30
N LEU A 14 -7.35 20.06 7.25
CA LEU A 14 -6.43 20.53 8.28
C LEU A 14 -7.13 21.04 9.53
N THR A 15 -8.39 21.47 9.39
CA THR A 15 -9.25 21.98 10.47
C THR A 15 -10.57 21.26 10.48
N ASP A 16 -11.31 21.32 11.59
CA ASP A 16 -12.68 20.80 11.64
C ASP A 16 -13.56 21.53 10.63
N VAL A 17 -14.33 20.77 9.84
CA VAL A 17 -15.23 21.30 8.79
C VAL A 17 -16.56 20.57 8.83
N TYR A 18 -17.57 21.16 8.19
CA TYR A 18 -18.83 20.46 7.96
C TYR A 18 -18.65 19.32 6.95
N HIS A 19 -18.97 18.11 7.36
CA HIS A 19 -18.97 16.92 6.50
C HIS A 19 -20.02 15.91 6.98
N LYS A 20 -20.70 15.24 6.05
CA LYS A 20 -21.72 14.24 6.38
C LYS A 20 -21.17 13.01 7.11
N ASP A 21 -19.91 12.67 6.90
CA ASP A 21 -19.18 11.68 7.69
C ASP A 21 -18.52 12.39 8.88
N MET A 22 -18.99 12.11 10.09
CA MET A 22 -18.57 12.78 11.32
C MET A 22 -17.10 12.56 11.65
N ARG A 23 -16.48 11.46 11.21
CA ARG A 23 -15.05 11.23 11.40
C ARG A 23 -14.25 12.08 10.43
N ARG A 24 -14.66 12.17 9.16
CA ARG A 24 -14.00 12.96 8.13
C ARG A 24 -14.19 14.48 8.32
N ALA A 25 -15.09 14.88 9.19
CA ALA A 25 -15.27 16.26 9.60
C ALA A 25 -14.15 16.79 10.51
N ARG A 26 -13.33 15.91 11.10
CA ARG A 26 -12.33 16.27 12.11
C ARG A 26 -10.97 16.56 11.48
N ALA A 27 -10.23 17.47 12.14
CA ALA A 27 -8.88 17.87 11.74
C ALA A 27 -7.87 16.72 11.77
N ALA A 28 -7.27 16.38 10.64
CA ALA A 28 -6.29 15.31 10.54
C ALA A 28 -4.93 15.67 11.12
N THR A 29 -4.63 16.94 11.31
CA THR A 29 -3.38 17.41 11.94
C THR A 29 -3.21 16.99 13.38
N LEU A 30 -4.32 16.69 14.09
CA LEU A 30 -4.35 16.35 15.51
C LEU A 30 -4.99 14.98 15.79
N SER A 31 -5.44 14.25 14.75
CA SER A 31 -6.24 13.05 14.95
C SER A 31 -5.89 11.96 13.96
N MET A 32 -5.96 10.72 14.39
CA MET A 32 -6.07 9.56 13.50
C MET A 32 -7.54 9.35 13.14
N ILE A 33 -7.87 9.32 11.86
CA ILE A 33 -9.25 9.30 11.37
C ILE A 33 -9.50 8.02 10.56
N PRO A 34 -10.19 7.00 11.13
CA PRO A 34 -10.61 5.85 10.34
C PRO A 34 -11.62 6.25 9.27
N THR A 35 -11.37 5.83 8.04
CA THR A 35 -12.24 6.11 6.89
C THR A 35 -12.47 4.86 6.05
N LYS A 36 -13.59 4.83 5.33
CA LYS A 36 -13.82 3.80 4.32
C LYS A 36 -12.86 4.01 3.16
N THR A 37 -12.38 2.91 2.58
CA THR A 37 -11.62 2.91 1.32
C THR A 37 -12.24 1.94 0.33
N GLY A 38 -12.21 2.30 -0.94
CA GLY A 38 -12.55 1.40 -2.05
C GLY A 38 -11.38 0.53 -2.51
N ALA A 39 -10.18 0.76 -1.98
CA ALA A 39 -8.95 0.13 -2.48
C ALA A 39 -8.98 -1.41 -2.40
N ALA A 40 -9.48 -1.98 -1.30
CA ALA A 40 -9.59 -3.44 -1.17
C ALA A 40 -10.53 -4.04 -2.23
N LYS A 41 -11.63 -3.35 -2.55
CA LYS A 41 -12.56 -3.77 -3.61
C LYS A 41 -11.97 -3.59 -5.01
N ALA A 42 -11.20 -2.51 -5.22
CA ALA A 42 -10.56 -2.23 -6.49
C ALA A 42 -9.53 -3.30 -6.89
N VAL A 43 -8.85 -3.91 -5.92
CA VAL A 43 -7.94 -5.05 -6.20
C VAL A 43 -8.68 -6.20 -6.88
N GLY A 44 -9.91 -6.51 -6.46
CA GLY A 44 -10.72 -7.57 -7.10
C GLY A 44 -11.14 -7.28 -8.55
N LEU A 45 -11.05 -6.02 -9.01
CA LEU A 45 -11.29 -5.66 -10.43
C LEU A 45 -10.09 -5.97 -11.31
N VAL A 46 -8.88 -5.85 -10.74
CA VAL A 46 -7.60 -6.09 -11.44
C VAL A 46 -7.16 -7.55 -11.29
N LEU A 47 -7.38 -8.13 -10.14
CA LEU A 47 -7.09 -9.53 -9.79
C LEU A 47 -8.40 -10.26 -9.43
N PRO A 48 -9.15 -10.76 -10.43
CA PRO A 48 -10.48 -11.34 -10.20
C PRO A 48 -10.50 -12.51 -9.20
N GLU A 49 -9.39 -13.25 -9.08
CA GLU A 49 -9.21 -14.34 -8.13
C GLU A 49 -9.22 -13.88 -6.66
N LEU A 50 -9.01 -12.58 -6.40
CA LEU A 50 -9.07 -11.99 -5.07
C LEU A 50 -10.42 -11.28 -4.79
N ASN A 51 -11.35 -11.33 -5.74
CA ASN A 51 -12.65 -10.68 -5.56
C ASN A 51 -13.41 -11.27 -4.36
N GLY A 52 -13.80 -10.40 -3.42
CA GLY A 52 -14.48 -10.79 -2.20
C GLY A 52 -13.59 -11.42 -1.12
N LEU A 53 -12.28 -11.59 -1.37
CA LEU A 53 -11.32 -12.14 -0.41
C LEU A 53 -10.56 -11.06 0.36
N LEU A 54 -10.63 -9.80 -0.07
CA LEU A 54 -9.97 -8.66 0.54
C LEU A 54 -11.00 -7.74 1.21
N ASP A 55 -10.70 -7.34 2.43
CA ASP A 55 -11.41 -6.28 3.15
C ASP A 55 -10.41 -5.38 3.86
N GLY A 56 -10.84 -4.18 4.27
CA GLY A 56 -9.99 -3.24 4.99
C GLY A 56 -10.57 -1.83 5.05
N PHE A 57 -9.87 -0.97 5.74
CA PHE A 57 -10.21 0.45 5.86
C PHE A 57 -8.94 1.30 5.78
N ALA A 58 -9.10 2.60 5.67
CA ALA A 58 -7.99 3.54 5.72
C ALA A 58 -7.99 4.30 7.05
N VAL A 59 -6.81 4.65 7.54
CA VAL A 59 -6.64 5.57 8.65
C VAL A 59 -5.91 6.80 8.13
N ARG A 60 -6.53 7.97 8.25
CA ARG A 60 -5.85 9.25 7.99
C ARG A 60 -5.03 9.60 9.22
N VAL A 61 -3.76 9.92 9.01
CA VAL A 61 -2.79 10.20 10.09
C VAL A 61 -2.17 11.58 9.88
N PRO A 62 -1.65 12.22 10.94
CA PRO A 62 -0.99 13.52 10.86
C PRO A 62 0.40 13.40 10.19
N THR A 63 0.43 12.98 8.95
CA THR A 63 1.63 12.84 8.12
C THR A 63 1.45 13.66 6.85
N ILE A 64 2.47 14.41 6.44
CA ILE A 64 2.35 15.35 5.32
C ILE A 64 2.20 14.61 4.00
N ASN A 65 2.99 13.57 3.78
CA ASN A 65 2.98 12.77 2.55
C ASN A 65 3.42 11.32 2.86
N VAL A 66 3.36 10.47 1.86
CA VAL A 66 3.64 9.03 1.89
C VAL A 66 2.60 8.24 2.68
N SER A 67 2.16 7.18 2.10
CA SER A 67 1.19 6.25 2.65
C SER A 67 1.82 4.90 2.97
N PHE A 68 1.21 4.21 3.92
CA PHE A 68 1.67 2.91 4.40
C PHE A 68 0.56 1.87 4.24
N VAL A 69 0.87 0.75 3.63
CA VAL A 69 -0.02 -0.41 3.51
C VAL A 69 0.37 -1.45 4.53
N ASP A 70 -0.61 -1.96 5.25
CA ASP A 70 -0.50 -3.08 6.16
C ASP A 70 -1.40 -4.21 5.63
N LEU A 71 -0.81 -5.30 5.17
CA LEU A 71 -1.53 -6.43 4.62
C LEU A 71 -1.29 -7.67 5.48
N THR A 72 -2.37 -8.23 6.01
CA THR A 72 -2.36 -9.48 6.76
C THR A 72 -3.17 -10.55 6.03
N PHE A 73 -2.60 -11.73 5.85
CA PHE A 73 -3.26 -12.85 5.16
C PHE A 73 -2.83 -14.21 5.68
N ILE A 74 -3.61 -15.24 5.34
CA ILE A 74 -3.26 -16.63 5.63
C ILE A 74 -2.69 -17.26 4.35
N ALA A 75 -1.44 -17.68 4.39
CA ALA A 75 -0.79 -18.36 3.27
C ALA A 75 -1.43 -19.75 3.02
N LYS A 76 -1.43 -20.19 1.75
CA LYS A 76 -1.96 -21.50 1.36
C LYS A 76 -1.11 -22.66 1.89
N ARG A 77 0.18 -22.44 2.11
CA ARG A 77 1.15 -23.38 2.65
C ARG A 77 1.99 -22.73 3.74
N ASP A 78 2.75 -23.51 4.46
CA ASP A 78 3.74 -23.00 5.41
C ASP A 78 4.80 -22.16 4.69
N THR A 79 5.24 -21.11 5.32
CA THR A 79 6.22 -20.16 4.80
C THR A 79 7.02 -19.53 5.94
N SER A 80 8.08 -18.77 5.60
CA SER A 80 8.90 -18.04 6.55
C SER A 80 9.09 -16.57 6.12
N VAL A 81 9.62 -15.75 7.02
CA VAL A 81 9.98 -14.35 6.73
C VAL A 81 10.99 -14.29 5.60
N GLU A 82 12.03 -15.12 5.67
CA GLU A 82 13.11 -15.18 4.69
C GLU A 82 12.60 -15.53 3.29
N GLU A 83 11.71 -16.53 3.22
CA GLU A 83 11.10 -16.94 1.95
C GLU A 83 10.28 -15.80 1.34
N ILE A 84 9.43 -15.13 2.13
CA ILE A 84 8.61 -14.02 1.64
C ILE A 84 9.50 -12.86 1.16
N ASN A 85 10.49 -12.48 1.96
CA ASN A 85 11.40 -11.39 1.62
C ASN A 85 12.19 -11.71 0.34
N ALA A 86 12.68 -12.95 0.19
CA ALA A 86 13.41 -13.37 -1.01
C ALA A 86 12.50 -13.37 -2.26
N LEU A 87 11.25 -13.82 -2.14
CA LEU A 87 10.28 -13.81 -3.24
C LEU A 87 9.96 -12.38 -3.71
N VAL A 88 9.73 -11.45 -2.77
CA VAL A 88 9.42 -10.06 -3.13
C VAL A 88 10.65 -9.36 -3.68
N LYS A 89 11.85 -9.62 -3.14
CA LYS A 89 13.09 -9.09 -3.69
C LYS A 89 13.31 -9.53 -5.13
N ALA A 90 13.18 -10.81 -5.40
CA ALA A 90 13.28 -11.33 -6.76
C ALA A 90 12.22 -10.74 -7.71
N ALA A 91 11.00 -10.50 -7.20
CA ALA A 91 9.95 -9.84 -7.99
C ALA A 91 10.29 -8.38 -8.30
N SER A 92 10.84 -7.62 -7.35
CA SER A 92 11.24 -6.22 -7.57
C SER A 92 12.38 -6.07 -8.59
N GLU A 93 13.20 -7.10 -8.74
CA GLU A 93 14.31 -7.15 -9.70
C GLU A 93 13.89 -7.74 -11.07
N SER A 94 12.63 -8.19 -11.20
CA SER A 94 12.12 -8.77 -12.45
C SER A 94 11.87 -7.70 -13.52
N GLU A 95 11.95 -8.07 -14.79
CA GLU A 95 11.70 -7.17 -15.92
C GLU A 95 10.30 -6.52 -15.87
N ASP A 96 9.30 -7.26 -15.39
CA ASP A 96 7.90 -6.80 -15.33
C ASP A 96 7.66 -5.76 -14.22
N LEU A 97 8.42 -5.79 -13.12
CA LEU A 97 8.19 -4.97 -11.94
C LEU A 97 9.32 -3.99 -11.60
N ALA A 98 10.42 -4.03 -12.33
CA ALA A 98 11.52 -3.08 -12.15
C ALA A 98 11.01 -1.63 -12.33
N GLY A 99 11.31 -0.75 -11.37
CA GLY A 99 10.82 0.64 -11.35
C GLY A 99 9.34 0.79 -10.96
N ILE A 100 8.62 -0.31 -10.68
CA ILE A 100 7.23 -0.31 -10.20
C ILE A 100 7.14 -0.80 -8.76
N LEU A 101 7.83 -1.88 -8.44
CA LEU A 101 7.95 -2.45 -7.10
C LEU A 101 9.35 -2.20 -6.55
N GLY A 102 9.44 -1.39 -5.51
CA GLY A 102 10.66 -1.18 -4.74
C GLY A 102 10.80 -2.20 -3.60
N TYR A 103 12.02 -2.37 -3.10
CA TYR A 103 12.35 -3.23 -1.97
C TYR A 103 13.23 -2.47 -0.98
N ASN A 104 12.78 -2.39 0.27
CA ASN A 104 13.50 -1.73 1.37
C ASN A 104 13.95 -2.76 2.41
N ASP A 105 15.22 -2.71 2.81
CA ASP A 105 15.80 -3.47 3.92
C ASP A 105 16.50 -2.57 4.96
N GLU A 106 16.29 -1.25 4.86
CA GLU A 106 16.79 -0.26 5.80
C GLU A 106 15.70 0.19 6.77
N LEU A 107 16.10 0.76 7.90
CA LEU A 107 15.18 1.27 8.94
C LEU A 107 14.71 2.69 8.59
N LEU A 108 13.84 2.80 7.60
CA LEU A 108 13.33 4.04 7.07
C LEU A 108 11.91 4.36 7.59
N VAL A 109 11.52 5.63 7.42
CA VAL A 109 10.20 6.16 7.80
C VAL A 109 9.56 6.92 6.62
N SER A 110 8.31 7.33 6.76
CA SER A 110 7.52 7.92 5.68
C SER A 110 8.22 9.03 4.90
N THR A 111 8.95 9.93 5.57
CA THR A 111 9.65 11.05 4.91
C THR A 111 10.77 10.64 3.97
N ASP A 112 11.37 9.47 4.19
CA ASP A 112 12.47 8.95 3.38
C ASP A 112 11.98 8.47 1.99
N PHE A 113 10.69 8.17 1.88
CA PHE A 113 10.05 7.75 0.62
C PHE A 113 9.37 8.89 -0.12
N ASN A 114 9.51 10.14 0.34
CA ASN A 114 8.90 11.29 -0.32
C ASN A 114 9.55 11.57 -1.67
N GLY A 115 8.76 11.57 -2.74
CA GLY A 115 9.24 11.71 -4.11
C GLY A 115 9.77 10.41 -4.72
N ASP A 116 9.59 9.28 -4.07
CA ASP A 116 9.90 7.97 -4.66
C ASP A 116 8.85 7.62 -5.71
N ASP A 117 9.29 7.21 -6.90
CA ASP A 117 8.43 6.98 -8.07
C ASP A 117 7.87 5.55 -8.18
N HIS A 118 8.28 4.64 -7.32
CA HIS A 118 7.69 3.31 -7.28
C HIS A 118 6.21 3.35 -6.88
N SER A 119 5.42 2.46 -7.44
CA SER A 119 4.01 2.30 -7.07
C SER A 119 3.83 1.67 -5.69
N SER A 120 4.80 0.89 -5.24
CA SER A 120 4.83 0.24 -3.92
C SER A 120 6.26 -0.13 -3.58
N ILE A 121 6.70 0.16 -2.35
CA ILE A 121 8.02 -0.19 -1.84
C ILE A 121 7.80 -1.15 -0.67
N PHE A 122 8.10 -2.43 -0.90
CA PHE A 122 7.96 -3.45 0.13
C PHE A 122 8.99 -3.23 1.24
N ASP A 123 8.53 -3.27 2.50
CA ASP A 123 9.40 -3.13 3.67
C ASP A 123 9.68 -4.50 4.28
N SER A 124 10.84 -5.05 3.98
CA SER A 124 11.26 -6.37 4.43
C SER A 124 11.54 -6.44 5.94
N THR A 125 11.83 -5.29 6.56
CA THR A 125 12.16 -5.20 7.99
C THR A 125 10.94 -5.44 8.88
N LEU A 126 9.74 -5.26 8.34
CA LEU A 126 8.47 -5.38 9.06
C LEU A 126 7.69 -6.66 8.73
N THR A 127 8.23 -7.53 7.88
CA THR A 127 7.60 -8.83 7.57
C THR A 127 7.47 -9.70 8.82
N LYS A 128 6.30 -10.27 9.04
CA LYS A 128 6.03 -11.18 10.17
C LYS A 128 5.32 -12.43 9.68
N VAL A 129 5.68 -13.55 10.27
CA VAL A 129 4.98 -14.85 10.10
C VAL A 129 4.68 -15.43 11.47
N SER A 130 3.44 -15.79 11.72
CA SER A 130 2.98 -16.41 12.94
C SER A 130 2.31 -17.74 12.62
N GLY A 131 2.62 -18.78 13.39
CA GLY A 131 2.09 -20.14 13.18
C GLY A 131 2.33 -20.66 11.76
N ASN A 132 3.45 -20.31 11.16
CA ASN A 132 3.94 -20.68 9.83
C ASN A 132 3.06 -20.21 8.64
N ARG A 133 1.86 -19.66 8.88
CA ARG A 133 0.91 -19.34 7.80
C ARG A 133 0.22 -17.98 7.93
N LEU A 134 0.13 -17.40 9.10
CA LEU A 134 -0.39 -16.05 9.26
C LEU A 134 0.73 -15.05 8.94
N VAL A 135 0.60 -14.39 7.82
CA VAL A 135 1.61 -13.49 7.26
C VAL A 135 1.15 -12.05 7.39
N LYS A 136 2.07 -11.18 7.79
CA LYS A 136 1.92 -9.73 7.73
C LYS A 136 3.05 -9.16 6.90
N VAL A 137 2.71 -8.36 5.90
CA VAL A 137 3.63 -7.61 5.06
C VAL A 137 3.22 -6.16 4.99
N THR A 138 4.18 -5.30 4.77
CA THR A 138 3.97 -3.86 4.72
C THR A 138 4.65 -3.25 3.51
N ALA A 139 4.13 -2.11 3.05
CA ALA A 139 4.70 -1.37 1.95
C ALA A 139 4.44 0.13 2.10
N TRP A 140 5.37 0.92 1.59
CA TRP A 140 5.31 2.37 1.48
C TRP A 140 4.96 2.79 0.05
N TYR A 141 4.37 3.95 -0.12
CA TYR A 141 4.20 4.58 -1.43
C TYR A 141 3.93 6.08 -1.30
N ASP A 142 4.53 6.86 -2.18
CA ASP A 142 4.13 8.26 -2.37
C ASP A 142 2.86 8.26 -3.23
N ASN A 143 1.73 8.54 -2.60
CA ASN A 143 0.41 8.44 -3.24
C ASN A 143 0.18 9.47 -4.36
N GLU A 144 0.93 10.56 -4.38
CA GLU A 144 0.84 11.60 -5.42
C GLU A 144 1.91 11.38 -6.50
N TRP A 145 3.17 11.23 -6.11
CA TRP A 145 4.27 11.12 -7.03
C TRP A 145 4.27 9.79 -7.80
N GLY A 146 4.10 8.67 -7.10
CA GLY A 146 4.02 7.35 -7.73
C GLY A 146 2.87 7.28 -8.74
N PHE A 147 1.68 7.80 -8.40
CA PHE A 147 0.55 7.86 -9.32
C PHE A 147 0.84 8.73 -10.55
N SER A 148 1.46 9.89 -10.38
CA SER A 148 1.82 10.80 -11.47
C SER A 148 2.77 10.14 -12.47
N ASN A 149 3.77 9.40 -11.97
CA ASN A 149 4.68 8.62 -12.83
C ASN A 149 3.94 7.52 -13.60
N ARG A 150 3.05 6.76 -12.95
CA ARG A 150 2.24 5.73 -13.63
C ARG A 150 1.30 6.30 -14.70
N MET A 151 0.84 7.53 -14.56
CA MET A 151 0.07 8.20 -15.62
C MET A 151 0.92 8.41 -16.88
N LEU A 152 2.17 8.85 -16.72
CA LEU A 152 3.10 9.03 -17.83
C LEU A 152 3.44 7.69 -18.49
N ASP A 153 3.74 6.66 -17.72
CA ASP A 153 4.02 5.32 -18.24
C ASP A 153 2.83 4.76 -19.04
N THR A 154 1.61 4.96 -18.52
CA THR A 154 0.39 4.53 -19.21
C THR A 154 0.24 5.28 -20.54
N ALA A 155 0.49 6.58 -20.58
CA ALA A 155 0.44 7.37 -21.80
C ALA A 155 1.48 6.87 -22.83
N CYS A 156 2.70 6.59 -22.39
CA CYS A 156 3.74 6.03 -23.25
C CYS A 156 3.34 4.64 -23.80
N ALA A 157 2.81 3.77 -22.95
CA ALA A 157 2.34 2.44 -23.35
C ALA A 157 1.19 2.52 -24.37
N MET A 158 0.24 3.43 -24.18
CA MET A 158 -0.86 3.65 -25.12
C MET A 158 -0.36 4.17 -26.49
N MET A 159 0.68 4.99 -26.50
CA MET A 159 1.27 5.48 -27.74
C MET A 159 2.10 4.38 -28.47
N ALA A 160 2.70 3.46 -27.72
CA ALA A 160 3.46 2.35 -28.27
C ALA A 160 2.57 1.20 -28.78
N ALA A 161 1.36 1.08 -28.26
CA ALA A 161 0.36 0.11 -28.71
C ALA A 161 -0.22 0.56 -30.07
N LYS A 162 0.34 0.04 -31.17
CA LYS A 162 -0.15 0.25 -32.55
C LYS A 162 -0.96 -0.93 -33.01
#